data_3dfa163c16c9fedde666c8c4940ad881
#
_entry.id   3dfa163c16c9fedde666c8c4940ad881
#
_cell.length_a   1.000
_cell.length_b   1.000
_cell.length_c   1.000
_cell.angle_alpha   90.00
_cell.angle_beta   90.00
_cell.angle_gamma   90.00
#
_symmetry.space_group_name_H-M   'P 1'
#
loop_
_entity.id
_entity.type
_entity.pdbx_description
1 polymer ?
#
loop_
_entity_poly.entity_id
_entity_poly.type
_entity_poly.pdbx_seq_one_letter_code
_entity_poly.pdbx_strand_id
1 'polypeptide(L)'
;MCAKQLLKESSPREPTLQEEIAMLGGDDLMDFMNLTSLRTGISGIVFISTAMGPHGPRVKYFVRTGKGQPSFSVSIAAEPKVVASSLPDRITSQMAPAVVAWVKLNHAALTKFWNDGDTWTDDEVDAFRARLKPLPTA
;
A
#
# COMPACT_ATOMS: atom_id res chain seq x y z
N MET A 1 20.51 8.51 11.99
CA MET A 1 19.31 7.80 12.45
C MET A 1 19.54 6.29 12.44
N CYS A 2 19.00 5.61 13.39
CA CYS A 2 19.27 4.19 13.56
C CYS A 2 18.06 3.33 13.18
N ALA A 3 18.17 2.56 12.11
CA ALA A 3 17.12 1.63 11.69
C ALA A 3 16.79 0.60 12.79
N LYS A 4 17.77 0.26 13.61
CA LYS A 4 17.57 -0.72 14.67
C LYS A 4 16.53 -0.27 15.70
N GLN A 5 16.45 1.04 15.98
CA GLN A 5 15.46 1.55 16.91
C GLN A 5 14.05 1.37 16.39
N LEU A 6 13.86 1.61 15.09
CA LEU A 6 12.56 1.43 14.47
C LEU A 6 12.12 -0.02 14.54
N LEU A 7 13.04 -0.94 14.25
CA LEU A 7 12.73 -2.37 14.26
C LEU A 7 12.38 -2.87 15.65
N LYS A 8 13.06 -2.36 16.68
CA LYS A 8 12.77 -2.76 18.05
C LYS A 8 11.39 -2.36 18.51
N GLU A 9 10.88 -1.26 17.98
CA GLU A 9 9.59 -0.72 18.40
C GLU A 9 8.44 -1.23 17.56
N SER A 10 8.71 -1.99 16.54
CA SER A 10 7.66 -2.45 15.64
C SER A 10 7.03 -3.76 16.04
N SER A 11 7.56 -4.43 17.07
CA SER A 11 7.06 -5.73 17.51
C SER A 11 5.59 -5.61 17.91
N PRO A 12 4.79 -6.39 18.15
CA PRO A 12 3.48 -6.96 18.05
C PRO A 12 2.49 -6.29 17.09
N ARG A 13 2.84 -5.27 16.38
CA ARG A 13 1.91 -4.62 15.44
C ARG A 13 2.47 -4.63 14.03
N GLU A 14 1.63 -4.31 13.07
CA GLU A 14 2.11 -4.13 11.71
C GLU A 14 3.14 -3.00 11.70
N PRO A 15 4.31 -3.19 11.06
CA PRO A 15 5.30 -2.13 10.95
C PRO A 15 4.74 -0.92 10.19
N THR A 16 5.18 0.26 10.56
CA THR A 16 4.87 1.46 9.79
C THR A 16 5.63 1.43 8.48
N LEU A 17 5.23 2.30 7.54
CA LEU A 17 5.91 2.40 6.27
C LEU A 17 7.41 2.69 6.45
N GLN A 18 7.74 3.61 7.34
CA GLN A 18 9.14 3.94 7.60
C GLN A 18 9.92 2.75 8.13
N GLU A 19 9.31 1.95 8.97
CA GLU A 19 9.94 0.75 9.50
C GLU A 19 10.17 -0.28 8.41
N GLU A 20 9.23 -0.45 7.51
CA GLU A 20 9.38 -1.37 6.40
C GLU A 20 10.50 -0.92 5.45
N ILE A 21 10.58 0.37 5.17
CA ILE A 21 11.66 0.90 4.34
C ILE A 21 13.02 0.66 5.02
N ALA A 22 13.09 0.86 6.32
CA ALA A 22 14.31 0.62 7.07
C ALA A 22 14.73 -0.85 7.01
N MET A 23 13.79 -1.77 6.99
CA MET A 23 14.07 -3.20 6.91
C MET A 23 14.69 -3.58 5.56
N LEU A 24 14.50 -2.80 4.52
CA LEU A 24 15.10 -3.06 3.22
C LEU A 24 16.59 -2.76 3.17
N GLY A 25 17.12 -2.05 4.18
CA GLY A 25 18.55 -1.82 4.29
C GLY A 25 19.14 -0.80 3.35
N GLY A 26 18.35 -0.13 2.58
CA GLY A 26 18.81 0.93 1.70
C GLY A 26 19.37 0.49 0.35
N ASP A 27 19.71 -0.77 0.20
CA ASP A 27 20.19 -1.30 -1.07
C ASP A 27 19.05 -1.77 -1.96
N ASP A 28 17.94 -2.14 -1.35
CA ASP A 28 16.78 -2.59 -2.08
C ASP A 28 15.90 -1.38 -2.38
N LEU A 29 15.88 -0.98 -3.63
CA LEU A 29 15.08 0.16 -4.06
C LEU A 29 13.68 -0.32 -4.42
N MET A 30 12.70 0.47 -4.04
CA MET A 30 11.34 0.24 -4.45
C MET A 30 10.72 1.56 -4.87
N ASP A 31 9.82 1.49 -5.82
CA ASP A 31 9.00 2.64 -6.19
C ASP A 31 7.69 2.54 -5.45
N PHE A 32 7.15 3.67 -5.04
CA PHE A 32 5.88 3.71 -4.36
C PHE A 32 5.16 5.01 -4.64
N MET A 33 3.88 5.03 -4.37
CA MET A 33 3.09 6.24 -4.48
C MET A 33 1.90 6.20 -3.53
N ASN A 34 1.50 7.39 -3.09
CA ASN A 34 0.32 7.57 -2.25
C ASN A 34 -0.80 8.07 -3.16
N LEU A 35 -1.82 7.24 -3.34
CA LEU A 35 -2.95 7.57 -4.21
C LEU A 35 -4.05 8.25 -3.41
N THR A 36 -4.51 9.36 -3.92
CA THR A 36 -5.61 10.12 -3.28
C THR A 36 -6.96 9.63 -3.77
N SER A 37 -8.02 10.19 -3.21
CA SER A 37 -9.38 9.84 -3.60
C SER A 37 -9.68 10.08 -5.07
N LEU A 38 -8.94 10.98 -5.72
CA LEU A 38 -9.10 11.20 -7.15
C LEU A 38 -8.78 9.94 -7.96
N ARG A 39 -7.82 9.14 -7.50
CA ARG A 39 -7.42 7.93 -8.20
C ARG A 39 -8.20 6.70 -7.73
N THR A 40 -8.59 6.67 -6.47
CA THR A 40 -9.17 5.47 -5.88
C THR A 40 -10.68 5.54 -5.71
N GLY A 41 -11.23 6.73 -5.58
CA GLY A 41 -12.62 6.90 -5.18
C GLY A 41 -12.86 6.60 -3.71
N ILE A 42 -11.79 6.50 -2.91
CA ILE A 42 -11.86 6.16 -1.49
C ILE A 42 -11.33 7.34 -0.68
N SER A 43 -12.04 7.71 0.37
CA SER A 43 -11.58 8.73 1.30
C SER A 43 -10.33 8.22 2.02
N GLY A 44 -9.28 9.02 2.05
CA GLY A 44 -8.00 8.63 2.63
C GLY A 44 -6.95 8.37 1.56
N ILE A 45 -5.93 7.64 1.94
CA ILE A 45 -4.76 7.40 1.09
C ILE A 45 -4.58 5.90 0.89
N VAL A 46 -4.38 5.48 -0.34
CA VAL A 46 -3.97 4.11 -0.67
C VAL A 46 -2.52 4.15 -1.13
N PHE A 47 -1.66 3.48 -0.39
CA PHE A 47 -0.24 3.36 -0.70
C PHE A 47 -0.02 2.09 -1.50
N ILE A 48 0.61 2.23 -2.66
CA ILE A 48 1.01 1.10 -3.48
C ILE A 48 2.51 1.15 -3.71
N SER A 49 3.12 -0.01 -3.87
CA SER A 49 4.57 -0.10 -4.08
C SER A 49 4.91 -1.27 -4.99
N THR A 50 6.16 -1.27 -5.45
CA THR A 50 6.78 -2.47 -6.03
C THR A 50 7.14 -3.41 -4.89
N ALA A 51 7.61 -4.61 -5.22
CA ALA A 51 7.93 -5.63 -4.23
C ALA A 51 8.78 -5.06 -3.09
N MET A 52 8.40 -5.38 -1.86
CA MET A 52 8.97 -4.75 -0.68
C MET A 52 9.16 -5.79 0.42
N GLY A 53 10.42 -6.04 0.77
CA GLY A 53 10.76 -6.95 1.86
C GLY A 53 10.21 -8.37 1.67
N PRO A 54 10.02 -9.10 2.76
CA PRO A 54 9.54 -10.48 2.68
C PRO A 54 8.03 -10.62 2.53
N HIS A 55 7.31 -9.51 2.55
CA HIS A 55 5.84 -9.54 2.48
C HIS A 55 5.35 -9.84 1.07
N GLY A 56 4.21 -10.51 0.98
CA GLY A 56 3.55 -10.72 -0.29
C GLY A 56 2.91 -9.44 -0.83
N PRO A 57 2.39 -9.50 -2.06
CA PRO A 57 1.80 -8.31 -2.69
C PRO A 57 0.65 -7.76 -1.87
N ARG A 58 0.71 -6.46 -1.59
CA ARG A 58 -0.32 -5.78 -0.79
C ARG A 58 -0.33 -4.29 -1.05
N VAL A 59 -1.46 -3.67 -0.75
CA VAL A 59 -1.58 -2.21 -0.68
C VAL A 59 -1.81 -1.86 0.79
N LYS A 60 -1.52 -0.60 1.16
CA LYS A 60 -1.79 -0.10 2.50
C LYS A 60 -2.78 1.05 2.44
N TYR A 61 -3.69 1.08 3.42
CA TYR A 61 -4.62 2.18 3.56
C TYR A 61 -4.23 3.02 4.77
N PHE A 62 -4.16 4.33 4.57
CA PHE A 62 -3.92 5.31 5.63
C PHE A 62 -5.07 6.32 5.63
N VAL A 63 -5.48 6.75 6.81
CA VAL A 63 -6.45 7.84 6.91
C VAL A 63 -5.82 9.13 6.38
N ARG A 64 -4.54 9.32 6.65
CA ARG A 64 -3.78 10.50 6.20
C ARG A 64 -2.32 10.13 5.99
N THR A 65 -1.60 10.97 5.24
CA THR A 65 -0.15 10.80 5.08
C THR A 65 0.56 11.27 6.35
N GLY A 66 1.81 10.84 6.49
CA GLY A 66 2.66 11.24 7.60
C GLY A 66 3.43 10.07 8.16
N LYS A 67 4.51 10.40 8.88
CA LYS A 67 5.35 9.40 9.49
C LYS A 67 4.59 8.69 10.62
N GLY A 68 4.76 7.39 10.68
CA GLY A 68 4.22 6.61 11.78
C GLY A 68 2.71 6.46 11.80
N GLN A 69 2.03 6.87 10.74
CA GLN A 69 0.59 6.71 10.68
C GLN A 69 0.19 5.25 10.67
N PRO A 70 -0.85 4.88 11.43
CA PRO A 70 -1.34 3.51 11.38
C PRO A 70 -2.02 3.22 10.05
N SER A 71 -2.05 1.95 9.70
CA SER A 71 -2.60 1.52 8.42
C SER A 71 -3.22 0.14 8.55
N PHE A 72 -3.95 -0.27 7.50
CA PHE A 72 -4.20 -1.68 7.30
C PHE A 72 -3.74 -2.06 5.89
N SER A 73 -3.43 -3.34 5.71
CA SER A 73 -2.95 -3.87 4.44
C SER A 73 -3.96 -4.82 3.85
N VAL A 74 -4.12 -4.73 2.52
CA VAL A 74 -5.00 -5.62 1.77
C VAL A 74 -4.15 -6.35 0.73
N SER A 75 -4.29 -7.66 0.66
CA SER A 75 -3.53 -8.46 -0.29
C SER A 75 -3.94 -8.15 -1.73
N ILE A 76 -2.95 -8.13 -2.63
CA ILE A 76 -3.20 -8.04 -4.07
C ILE A 76 -3.37 -9.47 -4.57
N ALA A 77 -4.60 -9.90 -4.69
CA ALA A 77 -4.94 -11.27 -5.05
C ALA A 77 -6.30 -11.28 -5.76
N ALA A 78 -6.65 -12.41 -6.34
CA ALA A 78 -7.96 -12.54 -6.98
C ALA A 78 -9.10 -12.34 -5.96
N GLU A 79 -8.86 -12.77 -4.72
CA GLU A 79 -9.78 -12.53 -3.60
C GLU A 79 -9.02 -11.71 -2.55
N PRO A 80 -8.99 -10.38 -2.69
CA PRO A 80 -8.25 -9.54 -1.74
C PRO A 80 -8.87 -9.58 -0.35
N LYS A 81 -8.01 -9.49 0.66
CA LYS A 81 -8.49 -9.46 2.05
C LYS A 81 -7.51 -8.67 2.90
N VAL A 82 -7.98 -8.21 4.05
CA VAL A 82 -7.12 -7.56 5.04
C VAL A 82 -6.17 -8.61 5.61
N VAL A 83 -4.88 -8.34 5.53
CA VAL A 83 -3.85 -9.26 6.02
C VAL A 83 -3.12 -8.74 7.25
N ALA A 84 -3.23 -7.45 7.54
CA ALA A 84 -2.63 -6.84 8.73
C ALA A 84 -3.28 -5.50 8.99
N SER A 85 -3.31 -5.07 10.27
CA SER A 85 -3.87 -3.77 10.61
C SER A 85 -3.28 -3.24 11.91
N SER A 86 -2.99 -1.94 11.93
CA SER A 86 -2.68 -1.18 13.13
C SER A 86 -3.66 -0.04 13.37
N LEU A 87 -4.70 0.07 12.53
CA LEU A 87 -5.79 1.00 12.73
C LEU A 87 -6.82 0.39 13.69
N PRO A 88 -7.62 1.24 14.37
CA PRO A 88 -8.73 0.74 15.17
C PRO A 88 -9.68 -0.12 14.34
N ASP A 89 -10.23 -1.16 14.96
CA ASP A 89 -11.13 -2.10 14.27
C ASP A 89 -12.30 -1.40 13.61
N ARG A 90 -12.84 -0.37 14.23
CA ARG A 90 -13.95 0.40 13.68
C ARG A 90 -13.59 1.02 12.33
N ILE A 91 -12.41 1.61 12.23
CA ILE A 91 -11.98 2.25 10.99
C ILE A 91 -11.67 1.18 9.93
N THR A 92 -10.98 0.12 10.33
CA THR A 92 -10.67 -0.97 9.43
C THR A 92 -11.95 -1.58 8.84
N SER A 93 -12.92 -1.87 9.71
CA SER A 93 -14.20 -2.45 9.26
C SER A 93 -14.96 -1.52 8.33
N GLN A 94 -14.88 -0.21 8.57
CA GLN A 94 -15.57 0.78 7.75
C GLN A 94 -14.92 0.94 6.37
N MET A 95 -13.60 0.94 6.30
CA MET A 95 -12.87 1.28 5.07
C MET A 95 -12.42 0.06 4.27
N ALA A 96 -12.27 -1.09 4.90
CA ALA A 96 -11.75 -2.28 4.23
C ALA A 96 -12.59 -2.73 3.03
N PRO A 97 -13.92 -2.73 3.09
CA PRO A 97 -14.70 -3.17 1.92
C PRO A 97 -14.40 -2.36 0.66
N ALA A 98 -14.24 -1.04 0.79
CA ALA A 98 -13.92 -0.20 -0.36
C ALA A 98 -12.52 -0.50 -0.90
N VAL A 99 -11.54 -0.67 0.00
CA VAL A 99 -10.17 -0.95 -0.42
C VAL A 99 -10.09 -2.32 -1.10
N VAL A 100 -10.76 -3.32 -0.53
CA VAL A 100 -10.83 -4.66 -1.15
C VAL A 100 -11.46 -4.58 -2.54
N ALA A 101 -12.56 -3.85 -2.69
CA ALA A 101 -13.22 -3.69 -3.98
C ALA A 101 -12.30 -3.00 -5.00
N TRP A 102 -11.57 -1.97 -4.56
CA TRP A 102 -10.65 -1.26 -5.43
C TRP A 102 -9.48 -2.15 -5.89
N VAL A 103 -8.92 -2.93 -4.98
CA VAL A 103 -7.84 -3.87 -5.32
C VAL A 103 -8.35 -4.91 -6.30
N LYS A 104 -9.54 -5.45 -6.08
CA LYS A 104 -10.12 -6.44 -6.99
C LYS A 104 -10.33 -5.85 -8.38
N LEU A 105 -10.81 -4.61 -8.45
CA LEU A 105 -11.05 -3.91 -9.71
C LEU A 105 -9.74 -3.70 -10.48
N ASN A 106 -8.64 -3.44 -9.78
CA ASN A 106 -7.36 -3.10 -10.38
C ASN A 106 -6.32 -4.22 -10.22
N HIS A 107 -6.76 -5.44 -9.97
CA HIS A 107 -5.87 -6.55 -9.61
C HIS A 107 -4.74 -6.76 -10.59
N ALA A 108 -5.03 -6.84 -11.87
CA ALA A 108 -4.01 -7.11 -12.88
C ALA A 108 -2.96 -6.00 -12.94
N ALA A 109 -3.41 -4.74 -12.91
CA ALA A 109 -2.50 -3.60 -12.95
C ALA A 109 -1.63 -3.52 -11.72
N LEU A 110 -2.22 -3.76 -10.55
CA LEU A 110 -1.47 -3.72 -9.28
C LEU A 110 -0.45 -4.85 -9.19
N THR A 111 -0.80 -6.03 -9.65
CA THR A 111 0.13 -7.17 -9.69
C THR A 111 1.32 -6.85 -10.57
N LYS A 112 1.07 -6.26 -11.73
CA LYS A 112 2.14 -5.92 -12.65
C LYS A 112 3.06 -4.85 -12.06
N PHE A 113 2.50 -3.83 -11.41
CA PHE A 113 3.31 -2.82 -10.75
C PHE A 113 4.16 -3.41 -9.63
N TRP A 114 3.57 -4.28 -8.81
CA TRP A 114 4.29 -4.92 -7.73
C TRP A 114 5.51 -5.69 -8.26
N ASN A 115 5.32 -6.45 -9.32
CA ASN A 115 6.38 -7.32 -9.83
C ASN A 115 7.40 -6.60 -10.72
N ASP A 116 6.96 -5.65 -11.52
CA ASP A 116 7.80 -5.08 -12.59
C ASP A 116 8.02 -3.57 -12.49
N GLY A 117 7.26 -2.89 -11.65
CA GLY A 117 7.25 -1.42 -11.64
C GLY A 117 8.61 -0.78 -11.36
N ASP A 118 9.48 -1.47 -10.67
CA ASP A 118 10.83 -0.96 -10.37
C ASP A 118 11.72 -0.86 -11.61
N THR A 119 11.31 -1.48 -12.73
CA THR A 119 12.04 -1.41 -13.99
C THR A 119 11.43 -0.42 -14.98
N TRP A 120 10.33 0.23 -14.60
CA TRP A 120 9.60 1.11 -15.50
C TRP A 120 10.21 2.50 -15.58
N THR A 121 10.05 3.12 -16.75
CA THR A 121 10.37 4.54 -16.94
C THR A 121 9.26 5.40 -16.33
N ASP A 122 9.54 6.69 -16.20
CA ASP A 122 8.53 7.66 -15.74
C ASP A 122 7.26 7.62 -16.58
N ASP A 123 7.41 7.51 -17.89
CA ASP A 123 6.28 7.46 -18.81
C ASP A 123 5.44 6.20 -18.58
N GLU A 124 6.10 5.09 -18.30
CA GLU A 124 5.40 3.84 -18.03
C GLU A 124 4.64 3.89 -16.71
N VAL A 125 5.23 4.51 -15.69
CA VAL A 125 4.58 4.73 -14.39
C VAL A 125 3.35 5.64 -14.57
N ASP A 126 3.50 6.71 -15.32
CA ASP A 126 2.39 7.62 -15.59
C ASP A 126 1.26 6.92 -16.34
N ALA A 127 1.59 6.09 -17.32
CA ALA A 127 0.59 5.33 -18.05
C ALA A 127 -0.13 4.33 -17.14
N PHE A 128 0.60 3.67 -16.27
CA PHE A 128 0.02 2.76 -15.27
C PHE A 128 -0.96 3.51 -14.38
N ARG A 129 -0.54 4.66 -13.84
CA ARG A 129 -1.37 5.46 -12.95
C ARG A 129 -2.66 5.90 -13.62
N ALA A 130 -2.56 6.30 -14.89
CA ALA A 130 -3.72 6.73 -15.67
C ALA A 130 -4.70 5.59 -15.94
N ARG A 131 -4.24 4.35 -15.93
CA ARG A 131 -5.11 3.19 -16.15
C ARG A 131 -5.80 2.68 -14.89
N LEU A 132 -5.39 3.14 -13.72
CA LEU A 132 -6.07 2.75 -12.49
C LEU A 132 -7.49 3.29 -12.49
N LYS A 133 -8.42 2.43 -12.12
CA LYS A 133 -9.85 2.77 -12.14
C LYS A 133 -10.30 3.10 -10.73
N PRO A 134 -10.85 4.31 -10.51
CA PRO A 134 -11.42 4.62 -9.20
C PRO A 134 -12.75 3.88 -9.00
N LEU A 135 -13.11 3.67 -7.75
CA LEU A 135 -14.45 3.17 -7.44
C LEU A 135 -15.47 4.23 -7.82
N PRO A 136 -16.65 3.81 -8.30
CA PRO A 136 -17.71 4.78 -8.57
C PRO A 136 -18.09 5.49 -7.28
N THR A 137 -18.29 6.80 -7.36
CA THR A 137 -18.84 7.55 -6.23
C THR A 137 -20.35 7.36 -6.22
N ALA A 138 -20.85 7.05 -5.04
CA ALA A 138 -22.29 6.84 -4.88
C ALA A 138 -23.03 8.17 -4.98
#